data_655ee5d9ffe56ac827c91049223508a5
#
_entry.id   655ee5d9ffe56ac827c91049223508a5
#
_cell.length_a   1.000
_cell.length_b   1.000
_cell.length_c   1.000
_cell.angle_alpha   90.00
_cell.angle_beta   90.00
_cell.angle_gamma   90.00
#
_symmetry.space_group_name_H-M   'P 1'
#
loop_
_entity.id
_entity.type
_entity.pdbx_description
1 polymer ?
#
loop_
_entity_poly.entity_id
_entity_poly.type
_entity_poly.pdbx_seq_one_letter_code
_entity_poly.pdbx_strand_id
1 'polypeptide(L)'
;MFHFETPQKVFNIFGIQVGGQPGERPPLVIPNMFQNKDRLLESRKPPRWDKAKAADRIKELEEISEQTGVPALVGLVAPSEDEIKAYTEFFLSVTDKLPFGIDTWTEEARRQAARYVASLGMQDRFNYNSITAWDPDIPGQVQELRELGIKH
;
A
#
# COMPACT_ATOMS: atom_id res chain seq x y z
N MET A 1 0.59 11.17 28.46
CA MET A 1 0.49 10.92 26.99
C MET A 1 -0.65 11.79 26.47
N PHE A 2 -0.48 12.40 25.28
CA PHE A 2 -1.53 13.22 24.65
C PHE A 2 -2.75 12.36 24.31
N HIS A 3 -3.96 12.88 24.53
CA HIS A 3 -5.22 12.23 24.24
C HIS A 3 -6.15 13.22 23.54
N PHE A 4 -6.79 12.78 22.47
CA PHE A 4 -7.85 13.58 21.83
C PHE A 4 -9.14 13.50 22.66
N GLU A 5 -9.83 14.61 22.84
CA GLU A 5 -11.13 14.65 23.54
C GLU A 5 -12.22 13.89 22.75
N THR A 6 -12.13 13.94 21.42
CA THR A 6 -13.05 13.22 20.53
C THR A 6 -12.59 11.77 20.36
N PRO A 7 -13.51 10.79 20.43
CA PRO A 7 -13.20 9.39 20.13
C PRO A 7 -12.58 9.26 18.73
N GLN A 8 -11.45 8.57 18.64
CA GLN A 8 -10.75 8.33 17.40
C GLN A 8 -11.22 7.04 16.73
N LYS A 9 -11.42 7.08 15.41
CA LYS A 9 -11.82 5.90 14.65
C LYS A 9 -10.69 4.89 14.55
N VAL A 10 -11.06 3.61 14.53
CA VAL A 10 -10.18 2.49 14.25
C VAL A 10 -10.61 1.86 12.94
N PHE A 11 -9.65 1.64 12.06
CA PHE A 11 -9.84 0.97 10.77
C PHE A 11 -9.18 -0.40 10.80
N ASN A 12 -9.70 -1.32 10.02
CA ASN A 12 -9.09 -2.64 9.83
C ASN A 12 -8.63 -2.77 8.38
N ILE A 13 -7.32 -2.81 8.16
CA ILE A 13 -6.69 -3.04 6.86
C ILE A 13 -6.16 -4.47 6.88
N PHE A 14 -6.87 -5.40 6.25
CA PHE A 14 -6.46 -6.80 6.16
C PHE A 14 -6.02 -7.42 7.51
N GLY A 15 -6.84 -7.23 8.55
CA GLY A 15 -6.54 -7.72 9.90
C GLY A 15 -5.71 -6.78 10.78
N ILE A 16 -5.06 -5.78 10.20
CA ILE A 16 -4.29 -4.78 10.95
C ILE A 16 -5.21 -3.66 11.42
N GLN A 17 -5.25 -3.42 12.73
CA GLN A 17 -5.99 -2.30 13.31
C GLN A 17 -5.14 -1.03 13.30
N VAL A 18 -5.64 0.02 12.64
CA VAL A 18 -4.98 1.32 12.49
C VAL A 18 -5.85 2.44 13.03
N GLY A 19 -5.27 3.42 13.68
CA GLY A 19 -5.98 4.55 14.28
C GLY A 19 -6.20 4.37 15.79
N GLY A 20 -7.25 4.98 16.33
CA GLY A 20 -7.48 5.07 17.79
C GLY A 20 -6.70 6.19 18.43
N GLN A 21 -6.64 6.20 19.75
CA GLN A 21 -5.89 7.20 20.52
C GLN A 21 -4.37 6.99 20.39
N PRO A 22 -3.55 8.05 20.49
CA PRO A 22 -2.10 7.93 20.48
C PRO A 22 -1.59 6.93 21.53
N GLY A 23 -0.77 5.97 21.09
CA GLY A 23 -0.20 4.93 21.94
C GLY A 23 -1.13 3.76 22.29
N GLU A 24 -2.35 3.75 21.78
CA GLU A 24 -3.32 2.67 21.98
C GLU A 24 -2.96 1.41 21.17
N ARG A 25 -2.27 1.60 20.05
CA ARG A 25 -1.83 0.54 19.14
C ARG A 25 -0.37 0.75 18.72
N PRO A 26 0.32 -0.32 18.32
CA PRO A 26 1.64 -0.18 17.72
C PRO A 26 1.55 0.64 16.42
N PRO A 27 2.62 1.36 16.03
CA PRO A 27 2.66 2.07 14.77
C PRO A 27 2.61 1.09 13.59
N LEU A 28 1.92 1.46 12.51
CA LEU A 28 2.01 0.76 11.25
C LEU A 28 3.28 1.19 10.51
N VAL A 29 4.15 0.23 10.17
CA VAL A 29 5.36 0.50 9.38
C VAL A 29 5.06 0.30 7.90
N ILE A 30 5.43 1.28 7.06
CA ILE A 30 5.19 1.25 5.61
C ILE A 30 6.52 1.39 4.87
N PRO A 31 7.30 0.31 4.69
CA PRO A 31 8.48 0.35 3.86
C PRO A 31 8.09 0.46 2.39
N ASN A 32 8.79 1.33 1.65
CA ASN A 32 8.60 1.49 0.21
C ASN A 32 9.61 0.63 -0.56
N MET A 33 9.13 -0.06 -1.59
CA MET A 33 9.93 -0.80 -2.56
C MET A 33 9.85 -0.14 -3.95
N PHE A 34 10.87 -0.36 -4.75
CA PHE A 34 10.97 0.11 -6.13
C PHE A 34 11.00 1.64 -6.29
N GLN A 35 11.39 2.37 -5.26
CA GLN A 35 11.59 3.82 -5.35
C GLN A 35 12.81 4.17 -6.22
N ASN A 36 12.94 5.45 -6.59
CA ASN A 36 14.10 5.91 -7.35
C ASN A 36 15.41 5.57 -6.65
N LYS A 37 16.36 5.00 -7.39
CA LYS A 37 17.67 4.52 -6.90
C LYS A 37 17.58 3.31 -5.95
N ASP A 38 16.44 2.64 -5.87
CA ASP A 38 16.38 1.34 -5.18
C ASP A 38 17.31 0.36 -5.89
N ARG A 39 18.18 -0.27 -5.10
CA ARG A 39 19.16 -1.25 -5.62
C ARG A 39 18.53 -2.53 -6.17
N LEU A 40 17.22 -2.73 -5.96
CA LEU A 40 16.47 -3.80 -6.60
C LEU A 40 16.21 -3.51 -8.08
N LEU A 41 16.07 -2.24 -8.47
CA LEU A 41 15.69 -1.85 -9.83
C LEU A 41 16.87 -1.98 -10.80
N GLU A 42 16.63 -2.67 -11.92
CA GLU A 42 17.52 -2.74 -13.08
C GLU A 42 17.03 -1.80 -14.19
N SER A 43 15.71 -1.74 -14.43
CA SER A 43 15.07 -0.89 -15.42
C SER A 43 13.62 -0.59 -15.03
N ARG A 44 13.14 0.62 -15.42
CA ARG A 44 11.71 0.98 -15.31
C ARG A 44 10.94 0.77 -16.61
N LYS A 45 11.62 0.77 -17.75
CA LYS A 45 11.00 0.63 -19.08
C LYS A 45 11.81 -0.33 -19.95
N PRO A 46 11.39 -1.59 -20.12
CA PRO A 46 10.33 -2.27 -19.33
C PRO A 46 10.73 -2.48 -17.86
N PRO A 47 9.77 -2.68 -16.95
CA PRO A 47 10.07 -2.93 -15.54
C PRO A 47 10.90 -4.22 -15.37
N ARG A 48 12.10 -4.10 -14.78
CA ARG A 48 12.96 -5.22 -14.42
C ARG A 48 13.62 -4.96 -13.09
N TRP A 49 13.70 -5.99 -12.26
CA TRP A 49 14.30 -5.92 -10.93
C TRP A 49 14.80 -7.29 -10.48
N ASP A 50 15.64 -7.31 -9.46
CA ASP A 50 16.09 -8.52 -8.79
C ASP A 50 14.93 -9.14 -8.00
N LYS A 51 14.20 -10.08 -8.63
CA LYS A 51 13.01 -10.71 -8.05
C LYS A 51 13.34 -11.53 -6.80
N ALA A 52 14.50 -12.18 -6.76
CA ALA A 52 14.90 -12.98 -5.61
C ALA A 52 15.10 -12.09 -4.38
N LYS A 53 15.92 -11.04 -4.49
CA LYS A 53 16.12 -10.10 -3.38
C LYS A 53 14.86 -9.35 -2.99
N ALA A 54 13.98 -9.04 -3.94
CA ALA A 54 12.71 -8.40 -3.64
C ALA A 54 11.79 -9.33 -2.84
N ALA A 55 11.73 -10.61 -3.19
CA ALA A 55 10.98 -11.62 -2.44
C ALA A 55 11.56 -11.82 -1.03
N ASP A 56 12.88 -11.90 -0.91
CA ASP A 56 13.55 -12.04 0.39
C ASP A 56 13.22 -10.85 1.32
N ARG A 57 13.22 -9.61 0.81
CA ARG A 57 12.83 -8.43 1.61
C ARG A 57 11.39 -8.48 2.10
N ILE A 58 10.46 -8.97 1.27
CA ILE A 58 9.05 -9.09 1.67
C ILE A 58 8.91 -10.14 2.78
N LYS A 59 9.57 -11.29 2.65
CA LYS A 59 9.55 -12.36 3.65
C LYS A 59 10.22 -11.94 4.96
N GLU A 60 11.36 -11.27 4.88
CA GLU A 60 12.03 -10.70 6.05
C GLU A 60 11.12 -9.72 6.81
N LEU A 61 10.37 -8.88 6.08
CA LEU A 61 9.40 -7.97 6.69
C LEU A 61 8.26 -8.73 7.38
N GLU A 62 7.75 -9.81 6.79
CA GLU A 62 6.75 -10.67 7.44
C GLU A 62 7.29 -11.25 8.75
N GLU A 63 8.48 -11.82 8.71
CA GLU A 63 9.12 -12.42 9.89
C GLU A 63 9.34 -11.39 11.00
N ILE A 64 9.86 -10.21 10.67
CA ILE A 64 10.07 -9.12 11.63
C ILE A 64 8.74 -8.66 12.22
N SER A 65 7.71 -8.49 11.40
CA SER A 65 6.37 -8.10 11.86
C SER A 65 5.78 -9.12 12.81
N GLU A 66 5.89 -10.42 12.49
CA GLU A 66 5.43 -11.51 13.35
C GLU A 66 6.21 -11.57 14.68
N GLN A 67 7.53 -11.46 14.63
CA GLN A 67 8.39 -11.53 15.83
C GLN A 67 8.22 -10.35 16.78
N THR A 68 8.00 -9.17 16.24
CA THR A 68 7.92 -7.92 17.03
C THR A 68 6.50 -7.53 17.41
N GLY A 69 5.50 -8.07 16.73
CA GLY A 69 4.11 -7.63 16.84
C GLY A 69 3.87 -6.23 16.26
N VAL A 70 4.84 -5.65 15.53
CA VAL A 70 4.69 -4.36 14.84
C VAL A 70 4.13 -4.62 13.44
N PRO A 71 2.89 -4.17 13.15
CA PRO A 71 2.26 -4.42 11.86
C PRO A 71 2.97 -3.69 10.72
N ALA A 72 2.99 -4.31 9.54
CA ALA A 72 3.59 -3.75 8.35
C ALA A 72 2.65 -3.78 7.15
N LEU A 73 2.82 -2.79 6.26
CA LEU A 73 2.18 -2.66 4.95
C LEU A 73 3.26 -2.28 3.94
N VAL A 74 3.30 -2.90 2.76
CA VAL A 74 4.32 -2.60 1.75
C VAL A 74 3.83 -1.52 0.78
N GLY A 75 4.58 -0.42 0.65
CA GLY A 75 4.38 0.59 -0.39
C GLY A 75 5.12 0.19 -1.68
N LEU A 76 4.39 0.00 -2.77
CA LEU A 76 4.96 -0.28 -4.09
C LEU A 76 5.04 1.02 -4.89
N VAL A 77 6.23 1.54 -5.12
CA VAL A 77 6.42 2.78 -5.90
C VAL A 77 6.35 2.46 -7.40
N ALA A 78 5.23 2.79 -8.01
CA ALA A 78 4.90 2.42 -9.39
C ALA A 78 4.32 3.61 -10.18
N PRO A 79 5.16 4.42 -10.85
CA PRO A 79 4.73 5.61 -11.57
C PRO A 79 4.04 5.36 -12.93
N SER A 80 4.06 4.14 -13.45
CA SER A 80 3.46 3.77 -14.74
C SER A 80 2.53 2.58 -14.62
N GLU A 81 1.62 2.41 -15.58
CA GLU A 81 0.69 1.29 -15.63
C GLU A 81 1.41 -0.06 -15.68
N ASP A 82 2.50 -0.17 -16.46
CA ASP A 82 3.29 -1.40 -16.53
C ASP A 82 3.93 -1.75 -15.19
N GLU A 83 4.41 -0.75 -14.45
CA GLU A 83 4.98 -0.95 -13.11
C GLU A 83 3.89 -1.31 -12.09
N ILE A 84 2.72 -0.65 -12.14
CA ILE A 84 1.57 -0.98 -11.31
C ILE A 84 1.23 -2.46 -11.45
N LYS A 85 1.07 -2.94 -12.68
CA LYS A 85 0.76 -4.36 -12.96
C LYS A 85 1.89 -5.28 -12.48
N ALA A 86 3.10 -5.04 -12.98
CA ALA A 86 4.23 -5.92 -12.73
C ALA A 86 4.59 -6.06 -11.24
N TYR A 87 4.60 -4.96 -10.49
CA TYR A 87 4.95 -4.99 -9.07
C TYR A 87 3.82 -5.54 -8.21
N THR A 88 2.56 -5.25 -8.55
CA THR A 88 1.41 -5.82 -7.84
C THR A 88 1.33 -7.33 -8.03
N GLU A 89 1.42 -7.84 -9.26
CA GLU A 89 1.41 -9.28 -9.54
C GLU A 89 2.57 -10.00 -8.84
N PHE A 90 3.76 -9.40 -8.90
CA PHE A 90 4.91 -9.95 -8.19
C PHE A 90 4.67 -10.00 -6.68
N PHE A 91 4.22 -8.90 -6.07
CA PHE A 91 3.95 -8.85 -4.62
C PHE A 91 2.94 -9.92 -4.22
N LEU A 92 1.83 -10.04 -4.94
CA LEU A 92 0.79 -11.02 -4.68
C LEU A 92 1.27 -12.48 -4.85
N SER A 93 2.28 -12.70 -5.70
CA SER A 93 2.90 -14.03 -5.86
C SER A 93 3.85 -14.42 -4.73
N VAL A 94 4.34 -13.44 -3.95
CA VAL A 94 5.32 -13.67 -2.88
C VAL A 94 4.66 -13.83 -1.52
N THR A 95 3.60 -13.06 -1.24
CA THR A 95 2.95 -13.03 0.07
C THR A 95 1.43 -12.99 -0.05
N ASP A 96 0.76 -13.70 0.86
CA ASP A 96 -0.67 -13.61 1.12
C ASP A 96 -1.00 -12.97 2.48
N LYS A 97 0.01 -12.59 3.26
CA LYS A 97 -0.11 -12.11 4.64
C LYS A 97 -0.10 -10.58 4.77
N LEU A 98 0.70 -9.88 3.96
CA LEU A 98 0.85 -8.44 4.10
C LEU A 98 -0.15 -7.66 3.24
N PRO A 99 -0.75 -6.58 3.75
CA PRO A 99 -1.41 -5.58 2.92
C PRO A 99 -0.37 -4.75 2.15
N PHE A 100 -0.83 -4.04 1.12
CA PHE A 100 0.03 -3.20 0.30
C PHE A 100 -0.66 -1.91 -0.12
N GLY A 101 0.14 -0.91 -0.48
CA GLY A 101 -0.31 0.30 -1.16
C GLY A 101 0.49 0.50 -2.45
N ILE A 102 -0.05 1.27 -3.39
CA ILE A 102 0.68 1.68 -4.59
C ILE A 102 0.95 3.17 -4.45
N ASP A 103 2.24 3.52 -4.39
CA ASP A 103 2.70 4.90 -4.27
C ASP A 103 3.01 5.47 -5.66
N THR A 104 2.24 6.49 -6.04
CA THR A 104 2.40 7.17 -7.33
C THR A 104 1.97 8.63 -7.22
N TRP A 105 2.50 9.50 -8.11
CA TRP A 105 2.42 10.94 -7.93
C TRP A 105 1.16 11.60 -8.48
N THR A 106 0.53 11.00 -9.49
CA THR A 106 -0.64 11.63 -10.14
C THR A 106 -1.94 10.99 -9.68
N GLU A 107 -2.99 11.81 -9.57
CA GLU A 107 -4.34 11.30 -9.27
C GLU A 107 -4.75 10.20 -10.24
N GLU A 108 -4.56 10.41 -11.55
CA GLU A 108 -4.94 9.41 -12.56
C GLU A 108 -4.21 8.08 -12.38
N ALA A 109 -2.90 8.10 -12.09
CA ALA A 109 -2.17 6.86 -11.83
C ALA A 109 -2.64 6.14 -10.56
N ARG A 110 -3.03 6.89 -9.51
CA ARG A 110 -3.63 6.32 -8.30
C ARG A 110 -4.98 5.66 -8.60
N ARG A 111 -5.82 6.32 -9.41
CA ARG A 111 -7.12 5.76 -9.86
C ARG A 111 -6.91 4.51 -10.72
N GLN A 112 -5.96 4.51 -11.63
CA GLN A 112 -5.58 3.31 -12.42
C GLN A 112 -5.14 2.16 -11.52
N ALA A 113 -4.31 2.43 -10.51
CA ALA A 113 -3.90 1.44 -9.52
C ALA A 113 -5.11 0.85 -8.77
N ALA A 114 -6.04 1.70 -8.33
CA ALA A 114 -7.27 1.29 -7.66
C ALA A 114 -8.14 0.38 -8.54
N ARG A 115 -8.38 0.76 -9.80
CA ARG A 115 -9.13 -0.04 -10.77
C ARG A 115 -8.46 -1.40 -11.02
N TYR A 116 -7.14 -1.40 -11.16
CA TYR A 116 -6.39 -2.63 -11.38
C TYR A 116 -6.47 -3.57 -10.18
N VAL A 117 -6.26 -3.08 -8.98
CA VAL A 117 -6.38 -3.88 -7.74
C VAL A 117 -7.78 -4.41 -7.56
N ALA A 118 -8.82 -3.60 -7.86
CA ALA A 118 -10.21 -4.03 -7.80
C ALA A 118 -10.50 -5.14 -8.83
N SER A 119 -9.92 -5.08 -10.03
CA SER A 119 -10.06 -6.13 -11.05
C SER A 119 -9.45 -7.47 -10.63
N LEU A 120 -8.49 -7.45 -9.70
CA LEU A 120 -7.87 -8.64 -9.10
C LEU A 120 -8.62 -9.17 -7.86
N GLY A 121 -9.66 -8.46 -7.38
CA GLY A 121 -10.37 -8.81 -6.14
C GLY A 121 -9.56 -8.58 -4.86
N MET A 122 -8.59 -7.67 -4.88
CA MET A 122 -7.64 -7.44 -3.77
C MET A 122 -7.93 -6.19 -2.93
N GLN A 123 -9.16 -5.66 -2.98
CA GLN A 123 -9.54 -4.42 -2.30
C GLN A 123 -9.30 -4.43 -0.80
N ASP A 124 -9.56 -5.56 -0.14
CA ASP A 124 -9.40 -5.69 1.32
C ASP A 124 -7.94 -5.67 1.79
N ARG A 125 -6.99 -5.96 0.87
CA ARG A 125 -5.54 -5.88 1.14
C ARG A 125 -4.92 -4.56 0.71
N PHE A 126 -5.67 -3.70 0.03
CA PHE A 126 -5.16 -2.51 -0.61
C PHE A 126 -5.41 -1.25 0.23
N ASN A 127 -4.36 -0.46 0.39
CA ASN A 127 -4.42 0.89 0.94
C ASN A 127 -4.20 1.91 -0.18
N TYR A 128 -5.20 2.73 -0.47
CA TYR A 128 -5.11 3.79 -1.45
C TYR A 128 -4.25 4.95 -0.90
N ASN A 129 -3.08 5.14 -1.46
CA ASN A 129 -2.11 6.12 -0.99
C ASN A 129 -1.86 7.21 -2.05
N SER A 130 -2.43 8.39 -1.91
CA SER A 130 -3.39 8.91 -0.95
C SER A 130 -4.29 9.95 -1.63
N ILE A 131 -5.35 10.38 -0.97
CA ILE A 131 -6.08 11.58 -1.34
C ILE A 131 -5.42 12.77 -0.65
N THR A 132 -5.06 13.81 -1.42
CA THR A 132 -4.42 15.01 -0.90
C THR A 132 -5.32 16.25 -1.04
N ALA A 133 -5.08 17.27 -0.21
CA ALA A 133 -5.90 18.49 -0.23
C ALA A 133 -5.81 19.29 -1.55
N TRP A 134 -4.82 19.01 -2.38
CA TRP A 134 -4.58 19.64 -3.69
C TRP A 134 -4.96 18.76 -4.88
N ASP A 135 -5.57 17.59 -4.64
CA ASP A 135 -6.12 16.81 -5.73
C ASP A 135 -7.30 17.54 -6.38
N PRO A 136 -7.38 17.59 -7.71
CA PRO A 136 -8.36 18.40 -8.41
C PRO A 136 -9.80 17.89 -8.25
N ASP A 137 -10.01 16.59 -8.03
CA ASP A 137 -11.33 15.98 -7.94
C ASP A 137 -11.45 14.99 -6.76
N ILE A 138 -11.35 15.50 -5.53
CA ILE A 138 -11.52 14.69 -4.31
C ILE A 138 -12.89 13.98 -4.26
N PRO A 139 -14.04 14.66 -4.56
CA PRO A 139 -15.34 13.99 -4.54
C PRO A 139 -15.43 12.81 -5.53
N GLY A 140 -14.92 12.99 -6.75
CA GLY A 140 -14.91 11.93 -7.77
C GLY A 140 -14.00 10.76 -7.39
N GLN A 141 -12.82 11.02 -6.79
CA GLN A 141 -11.96 9.96 -6.26
C GLN A 141 -12.68 9.13 -5.20
N VAL A 142 -13.30 9.80 -4.20
CA VAL A 142 -14.02 9.12 -3.13
C VAL A 142 -15.19 8.30 -3.67
N GLN A 143 -15.93 8.83 -4.64
CA GLN A 143 -17.03 8.12 -5.27
C GLN A 143 -16.53 6.86 -5.98
N GLU A 144 -15.49 6.98 -6.81
CA GLU A 144 -14.91 5.86 -7.54
C GLU A 144 -14.36 4.77 -6.61
N LEU A 145 -13.64 5.14 -5.54
CA LEU A 145 -13.13 4.19 -4.56
C LEU A 145 -14.26 3.41 -3.88
N ARG A 146 -15.38 4.06 -3.57
CA ARG A 146 -16.58 3.40 -3.02
C ARG A 146 -17.18 2.40 -4.02
N GLU A 147 -17.31 2.78 -5.30
CA GLU A 147 -17.82 1.91 -6.36
C GLU A 147 -16.92 0.70 -6.59
N LEU A 148 -15.61 0.87 -6.48
CA LEU A 148 -14.63 -0.21 -6.55
C LEU A 148 -14.57 -1.08 -5.27
N GLY A 149 -15.23 -0.68 -4.19
CA GLY A 149 -15.20 -1.39 -2.92
C GLY A 149 -13.91 -1.21 -2.10
N ILE A 150 -13.12 -0.18 -2.41
CA ILE A 150 -11.89 0.16 -1.67
C ILE A 150 -12.28 0.98 -0.44
N LYS A 151 -11.81 0.56 0.73
CA LYS A 151 -12.20 1.11 2.04
C LYS A 151 -11.10 1.90 2.75
N HIS A 152 -9.87 1.77 2.27
CA HIS A 152 -8.66 2.27 2.95
C HIS A 152 -7.80 3.08 2.02
#